data_bf7f35458c26e8a0ab2d1965bfadb691
#
_entry.id   bf7f35458c26e8a0ab2d1965bfadb691
#
_cell.length_a   1.000
_cell.length_b   1.000
_cell.length_c   1.000
_cell.angle_alpha   90.00
_cell.angle_beta   90.00
_cell.angle_gamma   90.00
#
_symmetry.space_group_name_H-M   'P 1'
#
loop_
_entity.id
_entity.type
_entity.pdbx_description
1 polymer ?
#
loop_
_entity_poly.entity_id
_entity_poly.type
_entity_poly.pdbx_seq_one_letter_code
_entity_poly.pdbx_strand_id
1 'polypeptide(L)'
;DLLVSKLKSSLPLTSIYNRLGFDFGTVGNHEFNYDLPYLKQTINQLHYPVLCANIIENAQPFTGQGIHYFKVNGLTIGTIGLTTQYIPHWEQPDYIKTLTFNSAIHTLKSELPTLREKSDIVVVSYHGGFERDLDSGLPTEALTGENEGYDILRQFSDSIDVLITGHQHRDIATIKNQTAIIQPGSKGTKVGKIVFEYTHDKKVLIKECN
;
A
#
# COMPACT_ATOMS: atom_id res chain seq x y z
N ASP A 1 -2.26 14.82 -8.19
CA ASP A 1 -1.62 15.95 -8.51
C ASP A 1 -1.91 16.53 -9.88
N LEU A 2 -3.10 17.12 -9.97
CA LEU A 2 -3.71 17.65 -11.19
C LEU A 2 -2.85 18.74 -11.89
N LEU A 3 -2.07 19.52 -11.16
CA LEU A 3 -1.29 20.60 -11.75
C LEU A 3 -0.04 20.06 -12.46
N VAL A 4 0.65 19.15 -11.81
CA VAL A 4 1.87 18.52 -12.34
C VAL A 4 1.54 17.69 -13.57
N SER A 5 0.42 16.96 -13.52
CA SER A 5 -0.06 16.15 -14.63
C SER A 5 -0.51 16.99 -15.82
N LYS A 6 -1.19 18.12 -15.61
CA LYS A 6 -1.55 19.04 -16.68
C LYS A 6 -0.33 19.62 -17.40
N LEU A 7 0.76 19.81 -16.71
CA LEU A 7 2.02 20.29 -17.29
C LEU A 7 2.80 19.17 -17.98
N LYS A 8 2.32 17.91 -17.89
CA LYS A 8 3.04 16.70 -18.37
C LYS A 8 4.51 16.63 -17.90
N SER A 9 4.75 17.14 -16.70
CA SER A 9 6.07 17.16 -16.07
C SER A 9 5.96 16.71 -14.62
N SER A 10 6.48 15.52 -14.32
CA SER A 10 6.54 14.97 -12.97
C SER A 10 7.75 15.47 -12.17
N LEU A 11 8.73 16.11 -12.82
CA LEU A 11 10.00 16.49 -12.24
C LEU A 11 9.94 17.24 -10.89
N PRO A 12 9.07 18.24 -10.69
CA PRO A 12 9.04 18.94 -9.40
C PRO A 12 8.60 18.03 -8.26
N LEU A 13 7.61 17.18 -8.47
CA LEU A 13 7.06 16.30 -7.45
C LEU A 13 7.99 15.14 -7.13
N THR A 14 8.52 14.47 -8.15
CA THR A 14 9.49 13.38 -7.98
C THR A 14 10.77 13.87 -7.31
N SER A 15 11.22 15.08 -7.62
CA SER A 15 12.36 15.70 -6.95
C SER A 15 12.11 15.92 -5.45
N ILE A 16 10.90 16.35 -5.07
CA ILE A 16 10.52 16.50 -3.65
C ILE A 16 10.50 15.14 -2.97
N TYR A 17 9.84 14.15 -3.56
CA TYR A 17 9.74 12.81 -2.99
C TYR A 17 11.10 12.15 -2.83
N ASN A 18 12.01 12.29 -3.79
CA ASN A 18 13.37 11.78 -3.69
C ASN A 18 14.17 12.44 -2.57
N ARG A 19 13.89 13.71 -2.23
CA ARG A 19 14.53 14.42 -1.12
C ARG A 19 13.97 14.02 0.25
N LEU A 20 12.74 13.51 0.32
CA LEU A 20 12.13 13.04 1.56
C LEU A 20 12.72 11.71 2.03
N GLY A 21 13.36 10.95 1.13
CA GLY A 21 14.08 9.73 1.49
C GLY A 21 13.17 8.59 1.91
N PHE A 22 12.12 8.33 1.14
CA PHE A 22 11.24 7.17 1.37
C PHE A 22 11.98 5.84 1.12
N ASP A 23 11.70 4.84 1.93
CA ASP A 23 12.20 3.47 1.72
C ASP A 23 11.42 2.74 0.63
N PHE A 24 10.13 3.03 0.48
CA PHE A 24 9.25 2.53 -0.59
C PHE A 24 8.01 3.40 -0.76
N GLY A 25 7.29 3.20 -1.85
CA GLY A 25 5.97 3.79 -2.09
C GLY A 25 4.99 2.75 -2.65
N THR A 26 3.71 3.09 -2.66
CA THR A 26 2.63 2.29 -3.28
C THR A 26 1.80 3.20 -4.17
N VAL A 27 1.39 2.72 -5.34
CA VAL A 27 0.50 3.49 -6.23
C VAL A 27 -0.92 3.50 -5.70
N GLY A 28 -1.64 4.61 -5.93
CA GLY A 28 -3.07 4.72 -5.71
C GLY A 28 -3.86 4.67 -7.04
N ASN A 29 -5.18 4.80 -6.95
CA ASN A 29 -6.04 4.79 -8.13
C ASN A 29 -5.82 6.04 -9.00
N HIS A 30 -5.55 7.19 -8.41
CA HIS A 30 -5.37 8.44 -9.16
C HIS A 30 -4.08 8.50 -9.98
N GLU A 31 -3.12 7.62 -9.75
CA GLU A 31 -1.94 7.49 -10.61
C GLU A 31 -2.31 7.02 -12.02
N PHE A 32 -3.46 6.34 -12.18
CA PHE A 32 -3.96 5.86 -13.48
C PHE A 32 -4.81 6.88 -14.25
N ASN A 33 -5.11 8.06 -13.68
CA ASN A 33 -5.91 9.12 -14.33
C ASN A 33 -5.27 9.69 -15.62
N TYR A 34 -4.02 9.35 -15.87
CA TYR A 34 -3.28 9.67 -17.09
C TYR A 34 -2.82 8.37 -17.75
N ASP A 35 -2.18 8.45 -18.90
CA ASP A 35 -1.76 7.23 -19.59
C ASP A 35 -0.67 6.46 -18.83
N LEU A 36 -0.61 5.15 -19.08
CA LEU A 36 0.36 4.26 -18.45
C LEU A 36 1.83 4.62 -18.77
N PRO A 37 2.20 5.06 -19.99
CA PRO A 37 3.55 5.57 -20.27
C PRO A 37 3.98 6.70 -19.34
N TYR A 38 3.08 7.67 -19.09
CA TYR A 38 3.38 8.77 -18.18
C TYR A 38 3.57 8.29 -16.74
N LEU A 39 2.71 7.39 -16.25
CA LEU A 39 2.85 6.79 -14.92
C LEU A 39 4.19 6.06 -14.79
N LYS A 40 4.55 5.21 -15.74
CA LYS A 40 5.84 4.49 -15.74
C LYS A 40 7.04 5.45 -15.78
N GLN A 41 6.97 6.49 -16.59
CA GLN A 41 8.01 7.52 -16.62
C GLN A 41 8.16 8.20 -15.26
N THR A 42 7.07 8.48 -14.57
CA THR A 42 7.07 9.08 -13.23
C THR A 42 7.70 8.15 -12.21
N ILE A 43 7.29 6.87 -12.20
CA ILE A 43 7.86 5.85 -11.31
C ILE A 43 9.38 5.71 -11.52
N ASN A 44 9.84 5.69 -12.76
CA ASN A 44 11.26 5.57 -13.09
C ASN A 44 12.13 6.76 -12.65
N GLN A 45 11.53 7.89 -12.29
CA GLN A 45 12.23 9.06 -11.72
C GLN A 45 12.38 9.00 -10.20
N LEU A 46 11.69 8.08 -9.53
CA LEU A 46 11.78 7.92 -8.08
C LEU A 46 13.02 7.10 -7.70
N HIS A 47 13.69 7.50 -6.62
CA HIS A 47 14.91 6.85 -6.14
C HIS A 47 14.63 5.73 -5.11
N TYR A 48 13.38 5.36 -4.95
CA TYR A 48 12.91 4.28 -4.08
C TYR A 48 11.95 3.38 -4.85
N PRO A 49 11.81 2.11 -4.45
CA PRO A 49 10.90 1.19 -5.12
C PRO A 49 9.43 1.60 -4.94
N VAL A 50 8.67 1.56 -6.03
CA VAL A 50 7.22 1.70 -6.01
C VAL A 50 6.60 0.32 -6.16
N LEU A 51 5.86 -0.11 -5.15
CA LEU A 51 5.37 -1.47 -5.04
C LEU A 51 3.90 -1.56 -5.49
N CYS A 52 3.59 -2.57 -6.30
CA CYS A 52 2.22 -2.93 -6.65
C CYS A 52 2.14 -4.40 -7.07
N ALA A 53 1.87 -5.29 -6.12
CA ALA A 53 1.89 -6.73 -6.35
C ALA A 53 0.65 -7.27 -7.07
N ASN A 54 -0.48 -6.57 -7.00
CA ASN A 54 -1.76 -7.08 -7.51
C ASN A 54 -2.20 -6.50 -8.86
N ILE A 55 -1.45 -5.57 -9.43
CA ILE A 55 -1.70 -5.08 -10.79
C ILE A 55 -0.59 -5.59 -11.70
N ILE A 56 -0.98 -6.38 -12.68
CA ILE A 56 -0.06 -7.18 -13.48
C ILE A 56 -0.04 -6.71 -14.94
N GLU A 57 1.15 -6.62 -15.49
CA GLU A 57 1.40 -6.44 -16.91
C GLU A 57 2.42 -7.47 -17.40
N ASN A 58 2.12 -8.21 -18.46
CA ASN A 58 3.00 -9.23 -19.02
C ASN A 58 3.47 -10.26 -17.96
N ALA A 59 2.56 -10.73 -17.12
CA ALA A 59 2.79 -11.68 -16.02
C ALA A 59 3.75 -11.20 -14.90
N GLN A 60 4.01 -9.91 -14.80
CA GLN A 60 4.82 -9.30 -13.75
C GLN A 60 4.08 -8.10 -13.12
N PRO A 61 4.39 -7.70 -11.90
CA PRO A 61 3.93 -6.43 -11.35
C PRO A 61 4.24 -5.29 -12.33
N PHE A 62 3.26 -4.46 -12.68
CA PHE A 62 3.44 -3.42 -13.70
C PHE A 62 4.47 -2.34 -13.32
N THR A 63 4.72 -2.18 -12.00
CA THR A 63 5.77 -1.31 -11.45
C THR A 63 7.16 -1.97 -11.48
N GLY A 64 7.26 -3.21 -11.95
CA GLY A 64 8.47 -4.04 -11.91
C GLY A 64 8.70 -4.75 -10.58
N GLN A 65 8.04 -4.34 -9.51
CA GLN A 65 8.24 -4.88 -8.16
C GLN A 65 6.96 -4.79 -7.33
N GLY A 66 6.57 -5.89 -6.68
CA GLY A 66 5.42 -5.94 -5.76
C GLY A 66 5.81 -6.02 -4.29
N ILE A 67 7.01 -6.57 -4.02
CA ILE A 67 7.53 -6.82 -2.68
C ILE A 67 8.93 -6.24 -2.57
N HIS A 68 9.25 -5.70 -1.40
CA HIS A 68 10.59 -5.18 -1.07
C HIS A 68 11.02 -5.61 0.32
N TYR A 69 12.31 -5.87 0.48
CA TYR A 69 12.93 -6.19 1.77
C TYR A 69 14.05 -5.22 2.06
N PHE A 70 14.08 -4.68 3.27
CA PHE A 70 15.18 -3.83 3.75
C PHE A 70 15.49 -4.12 5.21
N LYS A 71 16.63 -3.66 5.70
CA LYS A 71 17.07 -3.92 7.07
C LYS A 71 17.13 -2.64 7.90
N VAL A 72 16.56 -2.72 9.10
CA VAL A 72 16.64 -1.67 10.11
C VAL A 72 17.09 -2.30 11.42
N ASN A 73 18.20 -1.84 11.99
CA ASN A 73 18.75 -2.33 13.26
C ASN A 73 18.90 -3.87 13.33
N GLY A 74 19.25 -4.49 12.20
CA GLY A 74 19.43 -5.94 12.10
C GLY A 74 18.15 -6.73 11.86
N LEU A 75 16.96 -6.10 11.91
CA LEU A 75 15.68 -6.71 11.55
C LEU A 75 15.43 -6.59 10.05
N THR A 76 14.86 -7.63 9.47
CA THR A 76 14.37 -7.61 8.09
C THR A 76 12.92 -7.14 8.08
N ILE A 77 12.67 -6.04 7.40
CA ILE A 77 11.32 -5.52 7.13
C ILE A 77 10.92 -6.00 5.73
N GLY A 78 9.85 -6.79 5.65
CA GLY A 78 9.25 -7.20 4.38
C GLY A 78 8.02 -6.35 4.10
N THR A 79 7.98 -5.75 2.92
CA THR A 79 6.88 -4.88 2.51
C THR A 79 6.23 -5.39 1.24
N ILE A 80 4.90 -5.31 1.15
CA ILE A 80 4.12 -5.57 -0.06
C ILE A 80 3.22 -4.37 -0.35
N GLY A 81 3.24 -3.90 -1.60
CA GLY A 81 2.34 -2.84 -2.07
C GLY A 81 1.15 -3.43 -2.81
N LEU A 82 -0.03 -2.92 -2.51
CA LEU A 82 -1.31 -3.33 -3.11
C LEU A 82 -2.17 -2.10 -3.41
N THR A 83 -3.02 -2.21 -4.41
CA THR A 83 -3.94 -1.14 -4.81
C THR A 83 -5.32 -1.73 -5.05
N THR A 84 -6.36 -0.93 -4.83
CA THR A 84 -7.74 -1.38 -5.10
C THR A 84 -7.87 -1.97 -6.49
N GLN A 85 -8.52 -3.12 -6.59
CA GLN A 85 -8.84 -3.76 -7.88
C GLN A 85 -9.94 -3.03 -8.65
N TYR A 86 -10.60 -2.05 -8.04
CA TYR A 86 -11.80 -1.40 -8.59
C TYR A 86 -11.50 -0.33 -9.64
N ILE A 87 -10.24 0.00 -9.86
CA ILE A 87 -9.75 1.00 -10.84
C ILE A 87 -10.42 0.90 -12.22
N PRO A 88 -10.64 -0.29 -12.81
CA PRO A 88 -11.30 -0.43 -14.11
C PRO A 88 -12.73 0.15 -14.19
N HIS A 89 -13.36 0.42 -13.06
CA HIS A 89 -14.68 1.04 -13.02
C HIS A 89 -14.64 2.58 -13.18
N TRP A 90 -13.48 3.18 -13.01
CA TRP A 90 -13.29 4.63 -13.04
C TRP A 90 -12.44 5.12 -14.21
N GLU A 91 -11.49 4.29 -14.65
CA GLU A 91 -10.49 4.71 -15.61
C GLU A 91 -10.92 4.44 -17.06
N GLN A 92 -10.35 5.23 -17.96
CA GLN A 92 -10.53 5.02 -19.38
C GLN A 92 -9.91 3.67 -19.81
N PRO A 93 -10.64 2.79 -20.50
CA PRO A 93 -10.14 1.47 -20.86
C PRO A 93 -8.81 1.51 -21.64
N ASP A 94 -8.59 2.52 -22.45
CA ASP A 94 -7.34 2.66 -23.22
C ASP A 94 -6.11 2.93 -22.35
N TYR A 95 -6.28 3.53 -21.16
CA TYR A 95 -5.16 3.80 -20.25
C TYR A 95 -4.68 2.55 -19.51
N ILE A 96 -5.55 1.57 -19.36
CA ILE A 96 -5.31 0.39 -18.52
C ILE A 96 -5.42 -0.95 -19.27
N LYS A 97 -5.58 -0.92 -20.58
CA LYS A 97 -5.89 -2.11 -21.43
C LYS A 97 -4.85 -3.23 -21.37
N THR A 98 -3.60 -2.93 -20.99
CA THR A 98 -2.54 -3.94 -20.86
C THR A 98 -2.43 -4.50 -19.45
N LEU A 99 -3.24 -3.99 -18.50
CA LEU A 99 -3.17 -4.33 -17.09
C LEU A 99 -4.25 -5.31 -16.69
N THR A 100 -3.90 -6.21 -15.79
CA THR A 100 -4.84 -7.08 -15.06
C THR A 100 -4.86 -6.68 -13.60
N PHE A 101 -6.05 -6.46 -13.05
CA PHE A 101 -6.27 -6.03 -11.67
C PHE A 101 -6.77 -7.21 -10.84
N ASN A 102 -5.94 -7.72 -9.96
CA ASN A 102 -6.29 -8.80 -9.04
C ASN A 102 -6.75 -8.24 -7.70
N SER A 103 -7.59 -9.00 -6.97
CA SER A 103 -7.94 -8.70 -5.59
C SER A 103 -6.68 -8.65 -4.70
N ALA A 104 -6.64 -7.68 -3.78
CA ALA A 104 -5.58 -7.59 -2.79
C ALA A 104 -5.55 -8.83 -1.90
N ILE A 105 -6.72 -9.34 -1.50
CA ILE A 105 -6.84 -10.59 -0.71
C ILE A 105 -6.26 -11.78 -1.47
N HIS A 106 -6.61 -11.92 -2.75
CA HIS A 106 -6.09 -13.03 -3.56
C HIS A 106 -4.56 -12.99 -3.67
N THR A 107 -4.01 -11.81 -3.89
CA THR A 107 -2.56 -11.61 -3.96
C THR A 107 -1.88 -11.86 -2.62
N LEU A 108 -2.42 -11.35 -1.52
CA LEU A 108 -1.88 -11.63 -0.19
C LEU A 108 -1.88 -13.11 0.15
N LYS A 109 -2.93 -13.83 -0.21
CA LYS A 109 -3.02 -15.28 0.05
C LYS A 109 -1.86 -16.06 -0.57
N SER A 110 -1.35 -15.64 -1.73
CA SER A 110 -0.22 -16.28 -2.41
C SER A 110 1.14 -15.78 -1.89
N GLU A 111 1.27 -14.47 -1.64
CA GLU A 111 2.58 -13.85 -1.38
C GLU A 111 2.95 -13.84 0.12
N LEU A 112 1.95 -13.71 1.00
CA LEU A 112 2.16 -13.48 2.43
C LEU A 112 2.92 -14.60 3.15
N PRO A 113 2.72 -15.91 2.85
CA PRO A 113 3.51 -16.96 3.49
C PRO A 113 5.02 -16.80 3.30
N THR A 114 5.44 -16.53 2.06
CA THR A 114 6.85 -16.30 1.73
C THR A 114 7.37 -14.99 2.30
N LEU A 115 6.54 -13.94 2.28
CA LEU A 115 6.89 -12.64 2.86
C LEU A 115 7.13 -12.78 4.38
N ARG A 116 6.23 -13.47 5.09
CA ARG A 116 6.35 -13.69 6.54
C ARG A 116 7.59 -14.52 6.90
N GLU A 117 7.86 -15.58 6.17
CA GLU A 117 9.02 -16.45 6.39
C GLU A 117 10.35 -15.68 6.31
N LYS A 118 10.44 -14.68 5.42
CA LYS A 118 11.66 -13.91 5.17
C LYS A 118 11.78 -12.62 5.99
N SER A 119 10.81 -12.31 6.84
CA SER A 119 10.72 -11.02 7.52
C SER A 119 10.55 -11.15 9.02
N ASP A 120 11.21 -10.27 9.76
CA ASP A 120 10.95 -10.07 11.19
C ASP A 120 9.68 -9.22 11.37
N ILE A 121 9.47 -8.22 10.49
CA ILE A 121 8.28 -7.36 10.46
C ILE A 121 7.70 -7.39 9.05
N VAL A 122 6.38 -7.60 8.95
CA VAL A 122 5.62 -7.57 7.70
C VAL A 122 4.75 -6.31 7.64
N VAL A 123 4.94 -5.53 6.59
CA VAL A 123 4.17 -4.32 6.29
C VAL A 123 3.36 -4.53 5.01
N VAL A 124 2.05 -4.44 5.12
CA VAL A 124 1.14 -4.36 3.98
C VAL A 124 0.77 -2.90 3.75
N SER A 125 1.14 -2.36 2.59
CA SER A 125 0.76 -1.03 2.14
C SER A 125 -0.32 -1.17 1.08
N TYR A 126 -1.56 -0.91 1.45
CA TYR A 126 -2.73 -1.09 0.62
C TYR A 126 -3.40 0.25 0.30
N HIS A 127 -3.35 0.69 -0.95
CA HIS A 127 -4.17 1.82 -1.39
C HIS A 127 -5.60 1.36 -1.68
N GLY A 128 -6.34 1.24 -0.62
CA GLY A 128 -7.76 0.95 -0.45
C GLY A 128 -8.09 1.23 1.00
N GLY A 129 -9.35 1.19 1.34
CA GLY A 129 -9.85 1.48 2.68
C GLY A 129 -10.51 0.29 3.34
N PHE A 130 -11.35 0.59 4.33
CA PHE A 130 -12.09 -0.40 5.10
C PHE A 130 -13.56 -0.36 4.69
N GLU A 131 -14.05 -1.46 4.14
CA GLU A 131 -15.43 -1.67 3.73
C GLU A 131 -16.39 -1.87 4.91
N ARG A 132 -15.80 -2.11 6.10
CA ARG A 132 -16.51 -2.32 7.35
C ARG A 132 -15.91 -1.51 8.48
N ASP A 133 -16.71 -1.22 9.47
CA ASP A 133 -16.25 -0.65 10.74
C ASP A 133 -15.36 -1.63 11.50
N LEU A 134 -14.23 -1.14 12.01
CA LEU A 134 -13.19 -1.96 12.62
C LEU A 134 -13.59 -2.57 13.98
N ASP A 135 -14.60 -2.02 14.64
CA ASP A 135 -15.06 -2.49 15.95
C ASP A 135 -16.28 -3.43 15.82
N SER A 136 -17.27 -2.99 15.07
CA SER A 136 -18.54 -3.72 14.94
C SER A 136 -18.54 -4.75 13.80
N GLY A 137 -17.64 -4.61 12.81
CA GLY A 137 -17.65 -5.43 11.60
C GLY A 137 -18.81 -5.14 10.65
N LEU A 138 -19.64 -4.14 10.96
CA LEU A 138 -20.78 -3.78 10.11
C LEU A 138 -20.29 -3.05 8.85
N PRO A 139 -20.93 -3.30 7.67
CA PRO A 139 -20.58 -2.55 6.46
C PRO A 139 -20.76 -1.05 6.64
N THR A 140 -19.78 -0.28 6.19
CA THR A 140 -19.82 1.20 6.16
C THR A 140 -20.10 1.74 4.77
N GLU A 141 -20.13 0.85 3.78
CA GLU A 141 -20.38 1.13 2.37
C GLU A 141 -20.93 -0.10 1.66
N ALA A 142 -21.27 0.03 0.37
CA ALA A 142 -21.63 -1.12 -0.45
C ALA A 142 -20.42 -2.04 -0.65
N LEU A 143 -20.60 -3.33 -0.46
CA LEU A 143 -19.52 -4.32 -0.58
C LEU A 143 -19.25 -4.65 -2.06
N THR A 144 -18.59 -3.75 -2.75
CA THR A 144 -18.31 -3.84 -4.20
C THR A 144 -16.98 -4.50 -4.53
N GLY A 145 -16.11 -4.72 -3.52
CA GLY A 145 -14.72 -5.12 -3.71
C GLY A 145 -13.78 -3.93 -3.99
N GLU A 146 -14.28 -2.69 -3.89
CA GLU A 146 -13.44 -1.48 -3.95
C GLU A 146 -12.48 -1.42 -2.78
N ASN A 147 -12.98 -1.64 -1.59
CA ASN A 147 -12.20 -1.69 -0.36
C ASN A 147 -12.23 -3.11 0.20
N GLU A 148 -11.05 -3.62 0.59
CA GLU A 148 -10.85 -4.96 1.13
C GLU A 148 -10.09 -4.94 2.47
N GLY A 149 -9.89 -3.77 3.09
CA GLY A 149 -9.02 -3.59 4.26
C GLY A 149 -9.48 -4.33 5.50
N TYR A 150 -10.79 -4.38 5.76
CA TYR A 150 -11.35 -5.15 6.87
C TYR A 150 -11.16 -6.66 6.65
N ASP A 151 -11.43 -7.13 5.45
CA ASP A 151 -11.25 -8.55 5.11
C ASP A 151 -9.77 -8.95 5.11
N ILE A 152 -8.86 -8.06 4.70
CA ILE A 152 -7.40 -8.26 4.85
C ILE A 152 -7.05 -8.46 6.33
N LEU A 153 -7.49 -7.56 7.19
CA LEU A 153 -7.23 -7.65 8.63
C LEU A 153 -7.80 -8.92 9.22
N ARG A 154 -9.06 -9.24 8.90
CA ARG A 154 -9.76 -10.42 9.41
C ARG A 154 -9.09 -11.75 9.02
N GLN A 155 -8.53 -11.83 7.80
CA GLN A 155 -7.96 -13.07 7.27
C GLN A 155 -6.47 -13.23 7.59
N PHE A 156 -5.72 -12.14 7.76
CA PHE A 156 -4.26 -12.19 7.76
C PHE A 156 -3.61 -11.47 8.95
N SER A 157 -4.36 -11.00 9.95
CA SER A 157 -3.78 -10.28 11.10
C SER A 157 -2.66 -11.05 11.81
N ASP A 158 -2.74 -12.37 11.87
CA ASP A 158 -1.69 -13.21 12.49
C ASP A 158 -0.36 -13.22 11.71
N SER A 159 -0.37 -12.73 10.48
CA SER A 159 0.80 -12.71 9.58
C SER A 159 1.24 -11.30 9.19
N ILE A 160 0.54 -10.26 9.63
CA ILE A 160 0.79 -8.85 9.31
C ILE A 160 1.05 -8.07 10.60
N ASP A 161 2.17 -7.37 10.68
CA ASP A 161 2.47 -6.49 11.81
C ASP A 161 1.94 -5.07 11.59
N VAL A 162 1.91 -4.61 10.33
CA VAL A 162 1.44 -3.28 9.93
C VAL A 162 0.54 -3.36 8.71
N LEU A 163 -0.60 -2.69 8.79
CA LEU A 163 -1.50 -2.42 7.66
C LEU A 163 -1.63 -0.90 7.46
N ILE A 164 -0.99 -0.39 6.43
CA ILE A 164 -1.13 0.99 5.97
C ILE A 164 -2.23 1.01 4.92
N THR A 165 -3.23 1.89 5.09
CA THR A 165 -4.35 2.05 4.17
C THR A 165 -4.46 3.50 3.68
N GLY A 166 -5.30 3.73 2.67
CA GLY A 166 -5.53 5.05 2.08
C GLY A 166 -6.92 5.15 1.48
N HIS A 167 -7.02 5.84 0.33
CA HIS A 167 -8.18 5.91 -0.56
C HIS A 167 -9.42 6.61 0.03
N GLN A 168 -9.93 6.17 1.16
CA GLN A 168 -11.12 6.73 1.81
C GLN A 168 -10.87 8.05 2.55
N HIS A 169 -9.61 8.50 2.66
CA HIS A 169 -9.23 9.73 3.36
C HIS A 169 -9.61 9.76 4.85
N ARG A 170 -9.81 8.60 5.46
CA ARG A 170 -10.11 8.51 6.91
C ARG A 170 -8.85 8.78 7.73
N ASP A 171 -9.06 9.18 8.96
CA ASP A 171 -8.00 9.39 9.96
C ASP A 171 -8.06 8.23 10.96
N ILE A 172 -7.21 7.23 10.76
CA ILE A 172 -7.20 6.01 11.56
C ILE A 172 -5.78 5.76 12.05
N ALA A 173 -5.63 5.61 13.36
CA ALA A 173 -4.42 5.10 13.99
C ALA A 173 -4.86 4.21 15.16
N THR A 174 -4.68 2.90 15.04
CA THR A 174 -5.15 1.92 16.02
C THR A 174 -4.39 0.61 15.95
N ILE A 175 -4.56 -0.23 16.96
CA ILE A 175 -4.03 -1.60 16.98
C ILE A 175 -5.22 -2.56 17.10
N LYS A 176 -5.33 -3.49 16.17
CA LYS A 176 -6.33 -4.55 16.18
C LYS A 176 -5.66 -5.89 15.93
N ASN A 177 -6.01 -6.90 16.72
CA ASN A 177 -5.47 -8.26 16.57
C ASN A 177 -3.92 -8.27 16.44
N GLN A 178 -3.22 -7.45 17.22
CA GLN A 178 -1.77 -7.25 17.20
C GLN A 178 -1.22 -6.62 15.90
N THR A 179 -2.07 -6.18 14.98
CA THR A 179 -1.67 -5.42 13.78
C THR A 179 -1.84 -3.92 14.03
N ALA A 180 -0.79 -3.14 13.79
CA ALA A 180 -0.87 -1.68 13.77
C ALA A 180 -1.52 -1.22 12.45
N ILE A 181 -2.52 -0.35 12.54
CA ILE A 181 -3.31 0.12 11.40
C ILE A 181 -3.19 1.64 11.32
N ILE A 182 -2.82 2.14 10.14
CA ILE A 182 -2.75 3.57 9.86
C ILE A 182 -3.46 3.90 8.56
N GLN A 183 -4.27 4.96 8.59
CA GLN A 183 -4.75 5.71 7.44
C GLN A 183 -4.63 7.21 7.78
N PRO A 184 -3.63 7.94 7.25
CA PRO A 184 -3.27 9.27 7.76
C PRO A 184 -4.07 10.42 7.13
N GLY A 185 -5.32 10.19 6.79
CA GLY A 185 -6.17 11.21 6.17
C GLY A 185 -5.81 11.50 4.73
N SER A 186 -5.76 12.79 4.36
CA SER A 186 -5.51 13.21 2.97
C SER A 186 -4.66 14.48 2.91
N LYS A 187 -4.24 14.87 1.70
CA LYS A 187 -3.52 16.12 1.38
C LYS A 187 -2.17 16.27 2.09
N GLY A 188 -1.60 15.19 2.63
CA GLY A 188 -0.32 15.26 3.33
C GLY A 188 -0.32 16.10 4.62
N THR A 189 -1.47 16.24 5.27
CA THR A 189 -1.61 17.04 6.50
C THR A 189 -1.20 16.29 7.75
N LYS A 190 -1.03 14.97 7.66
CA LYS A 190 -0.66 14.09 8.77
C LYS A 190 0.40 13.10 8.36
N VAL A 191 1.14 12.63 9.33
CA VAL A 191 2.12 11.53 9.21
C VAL A 191 1.73 10.48 10.23
N GLY A 192 1.54 9.25 9.79
CA GLY A 192 1.34 8.12 10.69
C GLY A 192 2.66 7.66 11.29
N LYS A 193 2.68 7.34 12.58
CA LYS A 193 3.85 6.86 13.31
C LYS A 193 3.53 5.54 14.00
N ILE A 194 4.38 4.53 13.78
CA ILE A 194 4.33 3.26 14.51
C ILE A 194 5.68 3.04 15.18
N VAL A 195 5.67 2.72 16.46
CA VAL A 195 6.89 2.41 17.20
C VAL A 195 6.87 0.95 17.62
N PHE A 196 7.91 0.24 17.24
CA PHE A 196 8.18 -1.13 17.65
C PHE A 196 9.27 -1.15 18.74
N GLU A 197 9.10 -2.00 19.72
CA GLU A 197 10.16 -2.41 20.63
C GLU A 197 10.63 -3.81 20.23
N TYR A 198 11.94 -3.96 20.15
CA TYR A 198 12.58 -5.24 19.90
C TYR A 198 13.20 -5.76 21.22
N THR A 199 12.72 -6.90 21.68
CA THR A 199 13.18 -7.49 22.92
C THR A 199 14.39 -8.41 22.70
N HIS A 200 15.15 -8.68 23.77
CA HIS A 200 16.26 -9.64 23.73
C HIS A 200 15.85 -11.04 23.23
N ASP A 201 14.60 -11.43 23.43
CA ASP A 201 14.03 -12.72 22.97
C ASP A 201 13.59 -12.66 21.50
N LYS A 202 14.04 -11.65 20.76
CA LYS A 202 13.70 -11.42 19.34
C LYS A 202 12.19 -11.27 19.07
N LYS A 203 11.44 -10.81 20.06
CA LYS A 203 10.03 -10.45 19.86
C LYS A 203 9.89 -9.00 19.46
N VAL A 204 9.06 -8.75 18.47
CA VAL A 204 8.67 -7.41 18.02
C VAL A 204 7.33 -7.08 18.67
N LEU A 205 7.28 -5.97 19.40
CA LEU A 205 6.08 -5.50 20.09
C LEU A 205 5.72 -4.09 19.59
N ILE A 206 4.46 -3.89 19.23
CA ILE A 206 3.95 -2.56 18.89
C ILE A 206 3.78 -1.75 20.18
N LYS A 207 4.43 -0.60 20.27
CA LYS A 207 4.35 0.31 21.43
C LYS A 207 3.46 1.51 21.20
N GLU A 208 3.50 2.07 20.00
CA GLU A 208 2.70 3.22 19.61
C GLU A 208 2.16 3.03 18.23
N CYS A 209 0.96 3.54 17.99
CA CYS A 209 0.33 3.69 16.68
C CYS A 209 -0.50 4.99 16.72
N ASN A 210 -0.01 6.06 16.08
CA ASN A 210 -0.62 7.40 16.10
C ASN A 210 -0.33 8.21 14.83
#